data_076d272cf54ae9da54cb6e9df92b15ef
#
_entry.id   076d272cf54ae9da54cb6e9df92b15ef
#
_cell.length_a   1.000
_cell.length_b   1.000
_cell.length_c   1.000
_cell.angle_alpha   90.00
_cell.angle_beta   90.00
_cell.angle_gamma   90.00
#
_symmetry.space_group_name_H-M   'P 1'
#
loop_
_entity.id
_entity.type
_entity.pdbx_description
1 polymer ?
#
loop_
_entity_poly.entity_id
_entity_poly.type
_entity_poly.pdbx_seq_one_letter_code
_entity_poly.pdbx_strand_id
1 'polypeptide(L)'
;MSHKWNEPTDSLVPLLDAIIDEIPEPAVVEGTPQMLITSLEYSSYTGRIAVGKVTRGSLRAGQNVTLAKRDGATMQKTRIKDLMVFEGLGKKKVDEVPCGEICAIMGIEGFEIGDTICDYENPEPLPPIAIDEPTMSMLFTINNSPFFGKDGKYVTSRHIKERLDRELEKNLALRVTPGPSADSFNVFGRGVLHLSVLIETMRREGYELQVGQPRVIVKEIDGKKCEPVEELTVDCPETCSGTVIELATKRKGTLRNMTSNGDRVRLEFDIPSRGIIGLRSNMLTATAGEAIMTHRLKDFEPWVGEIEMRTNGSIISGETGTAFAYSIDKLQDRGRFFISPMDQVYEGQVIGAHTRQNDITVNVTKAKQLTNMRASGSDDKTSIAPPKVFTLEEALEYIQADEYVEVTPHAMRLRKILLHEVDRKRASK
;
A
#
# COMPACT_ATOMS: atom_id res chain seq x y z
N MET A 1 31.86 -23.74 -3.21
CA MET A 1 32.51 -22.97 -2.14
C MET A 1 33.76 -23.72 -1.68
N SER A 2 34.80 -23.01 -1.29
CA SER A 2 36.03 -23.58 -0.74
C SER A 2 36.09 -23.29 0.76
N HIS A 3 36.79 -24.11 1.56
CA HIS A 3 37.11 -23.80 2.95
C HIS A 3 37.97 -22.53 3.08
N LYS A 4 38.55 -22.07 1.96
CA LYS A 4 39.30 -20.82 1.87
C LYS A 4 38.61 -19.90 0.85
N TRP A 5 38.28 -18.70 1.25
CA TRP A 5 37.51 -17.72 0.45
C TRP A 5 38.18 -17.33 -0.89
N ASN A 6 39.46 -17.51 -1.03
CA ASN A 6 40.25 -17.13 -2.22
C ASN A 6 40.61 -18.33 -3.13
N GLU A 7 40.13 -19.54 -2.83
CA GLU A 7 40.34 -20.72 -3.65
C GLU A 7 39.08 -21.06 -4.47
N PRO A 8 39.19 -21.27 -5.78
CA PRO A 8 38.07 -21.69 -6.60
C PRO A 8 37.60 -23.10 -6.21
N THR A 9 36.32 -23.37 -6.29
CA THR A 9 35.75 -24.68 -6.07
C THR A 9 34.64 -24.96 -7.06
N ASP A 10 34.54 -26.20 -7.51
CA ASP A 10 33.49 -26.69 -8.43
C ASP A 10 32.33 -27.36 -7.68
N SER A 11 32.36 -27.35 -6.35
CA SER A 11 31.41 -28.06 -5.50
C SER A 11 30.80 -27.18 -4.42
N LEU A 12 29.53 -27.40 -4.10
CA LEU A 12 28.80 -26.80 -2.97
C LEU A 12 28.92 -27.65 -1.69
N VAL A 13 29.54 -28.84 -1.75
CA VAL A 13 29.69 -29.73 -0.60
C VAL A 13 30.26 -29.02 0.63
N PRO A 14 31.33 -28.21 0.53
CA PRO A 14 31.86 -27.52 1.71
C PRO A 14 30.87 -26.55 2.41
N LEU A 15 29.91 -25.99 1.65
CA LEU A 15 28.82 -25.19 2.23
C LEU A 15 27.81 -26.08 2.93
N LEU A 16 27.44 -27.21 2.33
CA LEU A 16 26.48 -28.15 2.92
C LEU A 16 27.05 -28.79 4.19
N ASP A 17 28.33 -29.15 4.19
CA ASP A 17 29.02 -29.64 5.37
C ASP A 17 29.02 -28.60 6.51
N ALA A 18 29.37 -27.35 6.19
CA ALA A 18 29.33 -26.25 7.16
C ALA A 18 27.92 -26.02 7.73
N ILE A 19 26.86 -26.18 6.91
CA ILE A 19 25.47 -26.07 7.39
C ILE A 19 25.16 -27.19 8.38
N ILE A 20 25.61 -28.42 8.10
CA ILE A 20 25.39 -29.59 8.99
C ILE A 20 26.17 -29.44 10.30
N ASP A 21 27.41 -28.94 10.23
CA ASP A 21 28.29 -28.84 11.37
C ASP A 21 27.97 -27.65 12.30
N GLU A 22 27.54 -26.52 11.73
CA GLU A 22 27.41 -25.26 12.48
C GLU A 22 25.97 -24.91 12.85
N ILE A 23 24.96 -25.44 12.13
CA ILE A 23 23.55 -25.10 12.38
C ILE A 23 22.90 -26.20 13.23
N PRO A 24 22.43 -25.87 14.44
CA PRO A 24 21.78 -26.84 15.30
C PRO A 24 20.49 -27.38 14.64
N GLU A 25 20.21 -28.66 14.88
CA GLU A 25 18.96 -29.28 14.46
C GLU A 25 17.74 -28.58 15.11
N PRO A 26 16.57 -28.57 14.45
CA PRO A 26 15.34 -28.02 15.03
C PRO A 26 15.00 -28.71 16.35
N ALA A 27 14.75 -27.92 17.40
CA ALA A 27 14.37 -28.46 18.70
C ALA A 27 13.02 -29.17 18.62
N VAL A 28 12.97 -30.44 18.98
CA VAL A 28 11.73 -31.21 19.15
C VAL A 28 11.29 -31.11 20.62
N VAL A 29 10.13 -30.52 20.84
CA VAL A 29 9.51 -30.36 22.15
C VAL A 29 8.39 -31.37 22.30
N GLU A 30 8.59 -32.36 23.17
CA GLU A 30 7.58 -33.35 23.51
C GLU A 30 6.53 -32.76 24.47
N GLY A 31 5.30 -33.26 24.41
CA GLY A 31 4.21 -32.87 25.31
C GLY A 31 2.85 -32.73 24.61
N THR A 32 1.96 -32.04 25.27
CA THR A 32 0.61 -31.74 24.71
C THR A 32 0.70 -30.91 23.46
N PRO A 33 -0.20 -31.11 22.48
CA PRO A 33 -0.17 -30.41 21.19
C PRO A 33 -0.32 -28.90 21.37
N GLN A 34 0.50 -28.16 20.62
CA GLN A 34 0.48 -26.70 20.64
C GLN A 34 0.90 -26.14 19.29
N MET A 35 0.08 -25.28 18.71
CA MET A 35 0.32 -24.64 17.43
C MET A 35 -0.22 -23.20 17.42
N LEU A 36 0.64 -22.22 17.13
CA LEU A 36 0.22 -20.84 16.91
C LEU A 36 -0.24 -20.66 15.47
N ILE A 37 -1.43 -20.10 15.28
CA ILE A 37 -1.93 -19.73 13.95
C ILE A 37 -1.23 -18.46 13.48
N THR A 38 -0.40 -18.59 12.46
CA THR A 38 0.42 -17.48 11.93
C THR A 38 -0.07 -16.93 10.60
N SER A 39 -0.87 -17.71 9.88
CA SER A 39 -1.43 -17.31 8.58
C SER A 39 -2.81 -17.90 8.35
N LEU A 40 -3.58 -17.24 7.50
CA LEU A 40 -4.91 -17.67 7.07
C LEU A 40 -4.91 -17.85 5.56
N GLU A 41 -5.51 -18.93 5.12
CA GLU A 41 -5.85 -19.14 3.73
C GLU A 41 -7.36 -19.30 3.59
N TYR A 42 -7.86 -19.05 2.40
CA TYR A 42 -9.25 -19.24 2.05
C TYR A 42 -9.39 -20.07 0.79
N SER A 43 -10.22 -21.07 0.86
CA SER A 43 -10.64 -21.86 -0.30
C SER A 43 -12.15 -21.74 -0.46
N SER A 44 -12.62 -21.47 -1.66
CA SER A 44 -14.06 -21.42 -1.97
C SER A 44 -14.77 -22.75 -1.70
N TYR A 45 -14.02 -23.85 -1.59
CA TYR A 45 -14.55 -25.18 -1.36
C TYR A 45 -14.53 -25.63 0.10
N THR A 46 -13.47 -25.29 0.85
CA THR A 46 -13.26 -25.73 2.24
C THR A 46 -13.40 -24.64 3.27
N GLY A 47 -13.61 -23.38 2.84
CA GLY A 47 -13.67 -22.22 3.71
C GLY A 47 -12.29 -21.77 4.20
N ARG A 48 -12.25 -21.25 5.44
CA ARG A 48 -11.02 -20.75 6.06
C ARG A 48 -10.11 -21.91 6.50
N ILE A 49 -8.82 -21.75 6.28
CA ILE A 49 -7.77 -22.72 6.59
C ILE A 49 -6.77 -22.03 7.52
N ALA A 50 -6.55 -22.61 8.69
CA ALA A 50 -5.55 -22.12 9.65
C ALA A 50 -4.18 -22.69 9.29
N VAL A 51 -3.16 -21.86 9.16
CA VAL A 51 -1.78 -22.26 8.90
C VAL A 51 -0.90 -21.84 10.05
N GLY A 52 -0.04 -22.75 10.49
CA GLY A 52 0.90 -22.49 11.58
C GLY A 52 1.95 -23.58 11.72
N LYS A 53 2.93 -23.33 12.60
CA LYS A 53 3.95 -24.29 12.97
C LYS A 53 3.55 -25.00 14.26
N VAL A 54 3.64 -26.33 14.28
CA VAL A 54 3.50 -27.12 15.52
C VAL A 54 4.72 -26.88 16.40
N THR A 55 4.53 -26.25 17.55
CA THR A 55 5.62 -25.85 18.45
C THR A 55 5.92 -26.90 19.50
N ARG A 56 4.94 -27.76 19.82
CA ARG A 56 5.09 -28.83 20.79
C ARG A 56 4.14 -29.99 20.46
N GLY A 57 4.56 -31.21 20.75
CA GLY A 57 3.80 -32.44 20.56
C GLY A 57 3.49 -32.74 19.10
N SER A 58 2.33 -33.35 18.86
CA SER A 58 1.86 -33.62 17.50
C SER A 58 0.36 -33.32 17.37
N LEU A 59 -0.08 -32.96 16.16
CA LEU A 59 -1.49 -32.77 15.81
C LEU A 59 -1.94 -33.93 14.92
N ARG A 60 -3.19 -34.40 15.13
CA ARG A 60 -3.77 -35.50 14.34
C ARG A 60 -5.09 -35.09 13.68
N ALA A 61 -5.33 -35.63 12.49
CA ALA A 61 -6.63 -35.50 11.86
C ALA A 61 -7.73 -36.13 12.73
N GLY A 62 -8.86 -35.45 12.86
CA GLY A 62 -9.96 -35.89 13.73
C GLY A 62 -9.76 -35.68 15.22
N GLN A 63 -8.64 -35.11 15.68
CA GLN A 63 -8.36 -34.84 17.08
C GLN A 63 -9.26 -33.73 17.62
N ASN A 64 -9.74 -33.90 18.86
CA ASN A 64 -10.37 -32.82 19.63
C ASN A 64 -9.28 -31.92 20.20
N VAL A 65 -9.46 -30.62 20.05
CA VAL A 65 -8.52 -29.57 20.46
C VAL A 65 -9.27 -28.39 21.06
N THR A 66 -8.55 -27.54 21.77
CA THR A 66 -9.06 -26.24 22.23
C THR A 66 -8.43 -25.13 21.42
N LEU A 67 -9.24 -24.27 20.83
CA LEU A 67 -8.83 -23.02 20.25
C LEU A 67 -8.79 -21.96 21.35
N ALA A 68 -7.61 -21.58 21.77
CA ALA A 68 -7.39 -20.47 22.70
C ALA A 68 -7.24 -19.18 21.91
N LYS A 69 -8.09 -18.20 22.22
CA LYS A 69 -8.05 -16.90 21.59
C LYS A 69 -6.81 -16.11 22.04
N ARG A 70 -6.38 -15.17 21.21
CA ARG A 70 -5.21 -14.34 21.49
C ARG A 70 -5.34 -13.47 22.76
N ASP A 71 -6.55 -13.33 23.34
CA ASP A 71 -6.77 -12.72 24.64
C ASP A 71 -6.30 -13.60 25.82
N GLY A 72 -5.96 -14.86 25.54
CA GLY A 72 -5.52 -15.85 26.51
C GLY A 72 -6.62 -16.33 27.48
N ALA A 73 -7.83 -15.77 27.40
CA ALA A 73 -8.93 -16.06 28.32
C ALA A 73 -10.05 -16.85 27.65
N THR A 74 -10.34 -16.55 26.40
CA THR A 74 -11.44 -17.19 25.66
C THR A 74 -10.98 -18.53 25.07
N MET A 75 -11.66 -19.61 25.47
CA MET A 75 -11.37 -20.99 25.06
C MET A 75 -12.56 -21.59 24.33
N GLN A 76 -12.34 -22.09 23.12
CA GLN A 76 -13.37 -22.75 22.32
C GLN A 76 -12.98 -24.20 22.03
N LYS A 77 -13.77 -25.15 22.51
CA LYS A 77 -13.57 -26.57 22.19
C LYS A 77 -14.00 -26.87 20.77
N THR A 78 -13.14 -27.52 20.01
CA THR A 78 -13.35 -27.78 18.58
C THR A 78 -12.68 -29.10 18.16
N ARG A 79 -12.81 -29.45 16.89
CA ARG A 79 -12.20 -30.65 16.33
C ARG A 79 -11.54 -30.35 14.99
N ILE A 80 -10.33 -30.87 14.80
CA ILE A 80 -9.63 -30.84 13.52
C ILE A 80 -10.34 -31.80 12.55
N LYS A 81 -10.81 -31.28 11.43
CA LYS A 81 -11.43 -32.14 10.41
C LYS A 81 -10.40 -32.75 9.50
N ASP A 82 -9.57 -31.92 8.87
CA ASP A 82 -8.52 -32.35 7.97
C ASP A 82 -7.20 -31.63 8.35
N LEU A 83 -6.10 -32.36 8.20
CA LEU A 83 -4.74 -31.91 8.45
C LEU A 83 -3.91 -32.07 7.17
N MET A 84 -3.15 -31.04 6.80
CA MET A 84 -2.32 -31.03 5.60
C MET A 84 -0.94 -30.50 5.88
N VAL A 85 0.04 -30.97 5.13
CA VAL A 85 1.40 -30.40 5.05
C VAL A 85 1.65 -29.82 3.66
N PHE A 86 2.61 -28.90 3.57
CA PHE A 86 3.01 -28.29 2.32
C PHE A 86 4.02 -29.21 1.61
N GLU A 87 3.73 -29.62 0.37
CA GLU A 87 4.60 -30.45 -0.45
C GLU A 87 4.72 -29.83 -1.86
N GLY A 88 5.91 -29.31 -2.17
CA GLY A 88 6.14 -28.53 -3.38
C GLY A 88 5.25 -27.27 -3.43
N LEU A 89 4.48 -27.11 -4.51
CA LEU A 89 3.52 -26.01 -4.68
C LEU A 89 2.10 -26.36 -4.18
N GLY A 90 1.91 -27.53 -3.63
CA GLY A 90 0.60 -28.01 -3.19
C GLY A 90 0.54 -28.34 -1.71
N LYS A 91 -0.58 -28.97 -1.33
CA LYS A 91 -0.84 -29.47 0.01
C LYS A 91 -1.24 -30.94 -0.07
N LYS A 92 -0.73 -31.73 0.87
CA LYS A 92 -1.02 -33.15 0.99
C LYS A 92 -1.69 -33.44 2.32
N LYS A 93 -2.79 -34.18 2.29
CA LYS A 93 -3.43 -34.66 3.51
C LYS A 93 -2.53 -35.65 4.23
N VAL A 94 -2.47 -35.53 5.54
CA VAL A 94 -1.72 -36.40 6.44
C VAL A 94 -2.54 -36.71 7.69
N ASP A 95 -2.25 -37.82 8.33
CA ASP A 95 -2.95 -38.23 9.54
C ASP A 95 -2.36 -37.56 10.80
N GLU A 96 -1.07 -37.28 10.77
CA GLU A 96 -0.33 -36.68 11.90
C GLU A 96 0.74 -35.70 11.42
N VAL A 97 0.95 -34.64 12.19
CA VAL A 97 2.03 -33.65 11.98
C VAL A 97 2.79 -33.48 13.29
N PRO A 98 4.11 -33.75 13.33
CA PRO A 98 4.94 -33.63 14.53
C PRO A 98 5.36 -32.18 14.79
N CYS A 99 5.95 -31.97 15.98
CA CYS A 99 6.61 -30.72 16.35
C CYS A 99 7.67 -30.31 15.32
N GLY A 100 7.74 -29.03 15.03
CA GLY A 100 8.68 -28.42 14.06
C GLY A 100 8.11 -28.21 12.65
N GLU A 101 7.09 -28.97 12.27
CA GLU A 101 6.47 -28.90 10.94
C GLU A 101 5.42 -27.80 10.83
N ILE A 102 5.27 -27.27 9.61
CA ILE A 102 4.22 -26.31 9.26
C ILE A 102 3.04 -27.07 8.67
N CYS A 103 1.86 -26.84 9.22
CA CYS A 103 0.65 -27.50 8.74
C CYS A 103 -0.50 -26.53 8.47
N ALA A 104 -1.44 -27.00 7.66
CA ALA A 104 -2.68 -26.35 7.37
C ALA A 104 -3.86 -27.16 7.94
N ILE A 105 -4.71 -26.54 8.75
CA ILE A 105 -5.81 -27.16 9.46
C ILE A 105 -7.14 -26.65 8.93
N MET A 106 -8.06 -27.57 8.68
CA MET A 106 -9.42 -27.29 8.24
C MET A 106 -10.48 -27.80 9.22
N GLY A 107 -11.66 -27.18 9.18
CA GLY A 107 -12.83 -27.59 9.97
C GLY A 107 -12.90 -26.90 11.32
N ILE A 108 -12.03 -25.97 11.63
CA ILE A 108 -12.12 -25.09 12.78
C ILE A 108 -12.78 -23.78 12.31
N GLU A 109 -13.72 -23.26 13.08
CA GLU A 109 -14.39 -22.00 12.79
C GLU A 109 -14.01 -20.92 13.81
N GLY A 110 -14.14 -19.65 13.37
CA GLY A 110 -13.98 -18.50 14.26
C GLY A 110 -12.55 -18.22 14.71
N PHE A 111 -11.52 -18.83 14.11
CA PHE A 111 -10.13 -18.57 14.45
C PHE A 111 -9.57 -17.33 13.76
N GLU A 112 -8.55 -16.75 14.39
CA GLU A 112 -7.81 -15.59 13.91
C GLU A 112 -6.29 -15.84 13.98
N ILE A 113 -5.50 -15.01 13.29
CA ILE A 113 -4.03 -15.04 13.46
C ILE A 113 -3.69 -14.62 14.89
N GLY A 114 -2.76 -15.38 15.51
CA GLY A 114 -2.39 -15.19 16.90
C GLY A 114 -3.19 -16.04 17.89
N ASP A 115 -4.26 -16.73 17.44
CA ASP A 115 -4.92 -17.77 18.22
C ASP A 115 -4.02 -19.01 18.30
N THR A 116 -4.15 -19.79 19.38
CA THR A 116 -3.39 -21.01 19.59
C THR A 116 -4.28 -22.24 19.59
N ILE A 117 -3.90 -23.26 18.84
CA ILE A 117 -4.51 -24.59 18.94
C ILE A 117 -3.75 -25.35 20.02
N CYS A 118 -4.49 -25.78 21.04
CA CYS A 118 -3.93 -26.42 22.22
C CYS A 118 -4.57 -27.77 22.50
N ASP A 119 -4.05 -28.45 23.51
CA ASP A 119 -4.69 -29.64 24.08
C ASP A 119 -6.13 -29.39 24.51
N TYR A 120 -6.95 -30.43 24.40
CA TYR A 120 -8.39 -30.34 24.66
C TYR A 120 -8.72 -30.11 26.14
N GLU A 121 -7.97 -30.74 27.07
CA GLU A 121 -8.25 -30.69 28.50
C GLU A 121 -7.39 -29.65 29.22
N ASN A 122 -6.14 -29.52 28.83
CA ASN A 122 -5.17 -28.61 29.44
C ASN A 122 -4.66 -27.58 28.40
N PRO A 123 -5.46 -26.58 28.04
CA PRO A 123 -5.10 -25.60 27.04
C PRO A 123 -4.00 -24.65 27.56
N GLU A 124 -2.89 -24.57 26.83
CA GLU A 124 -1.79 -23.66 27.11
C GLU A 124 -1.58 -22.73 25.91
N PRO A 125 -2.13 -21.48 25.94
CA PRO A 125 -1.97 -20.54 24.83
C PRO A 125 -0.53 -20.05 24.71
N LEU A 126 -0.06 -19.90 23.48
CA LEU A 126 1.20 -19.23 23.19
C LEU A 126 1.02 -17.69 23.25
N PRO A 127 2.12 -16.94 23.49
CA PRO A 127 2.07 -15.49 23.37
C PRO A 127 1.54 -15.09 22.00
N PRO A 128 0.54 -14.20 21.90
CA PRO A 128 -0.04 -13.79 20.63
C PRO A 128 0.98 -13.00 19.82
N ILE A 129 0.87 -13.09 18.49
CA ILE A 129 1.64 -12.23 17.59
C ILE A 129 1.07 -10.82 17.68
N ALA A 130 1.92 -9.85 18.00
CA ALA A 130 1.55 -8.45 17.93
C ALA A 130 1.26 -8.08 16.46
N ILE A 131 0.06 -7.63 16.19
CA ILE A 131 -0.35 -7.12 14.86
C ILE A 131 -0.40 -5.60 14.97
N ASP A 132 0.38 -4.93 14.16
CA ASP A 132 0.38 -3.48 14.10
C ASP A 132 -1.01 -2.95 13.73
N GLU A 133 -1.50 -2.02 14.51
CA GLU A 133 -2.75 -1.33 14.20
C GLU A 133 -2.62 -0.53 12.89
N PRO A 134 -3.73 -0.36 12.16
CA PRO A 134 -3.74 0.53 11.01
C PRO A 134 -3.32 1.94 11.42
N THR A 135 -2.44 2.55 10.64
CA THR A 135 -1.98 3.94 10.85
C THR A 135 -2.56 4.91 9.83
N MET A 136 -3.07 4.39 8.72
CA MET A 136 -3.61 5.19 7.62
C MET A 136 -5.01 4.74 7.21
N SER A 137 -5.77 5.67 6.68
CA SER A 137 -7.08 5.43 6.08
C SER A 137 -7.19 6.07 4.70
N MET A 138 -8.00 5.48 3.85
CA MET A 138 -8.30 6.00 2.52
C MET A 138 -9.76 5.78 2.19
N LEU A 139 -10.39 6.74 1.54
CA LEU A 139 -11.76 6.62 1.07
C LEU A 139 -11.79 5.87 -0.26
N PHE A 140 -12.53 4.77 -0.32
CA PHE A 140 -12.86 4.06 -1.55
C PHE A 140 -14.31 4.36 -1.91
N THR A 141 -14.58 4.70 -3.16
CA THR A 141 -15.94 4.98 -3.64
C THR A 141 -16.12 4.50 -5.07
N ILE A 142 -17.37 4.37 -5.50
CA ILE A 142 -17.67 4.08 -6.90
C ILE A 142 -17.12 5.18 -7.81
N ASN A 143 -16.74 4.81 -9.02
CA ASN A 143 -16.41 5.80 -10.04
C ASN A 143 -17.70 6.49 -10.51
N ASN A 144 -17.78 7.80 -10.36
CA ASN A 144 -18.88 8.63 -10.85
C ASN A 144 -18.41 9.64 -11.92
N SER A 145 -17.28 9.35 -12.58
CA SER A 145 -16.77 10.16 -13.68
C SER A 145 -17.62 9.99 -14.94
N PRO A 146 -17.49 10.89 -15.93
CA PRO A 146 -18.12 10.72 -17.26
C PRO A 146 -17.66 9.46 -18.01
N PHE A 147 -16.62 8.79 -17.53
CA PHE A 147 -16.10 7.55 -18.12
C PHE A 147 -16.49 6.30 -17.32
N PHE A 148 -17.39 6.44 -16.34
CA PHE A 148 -17.90 5.33 -15.56
C PHE A 148 -18.35 4.15 -16.44
N GLY A 149 -17.89 2.94 -16.06
CA GLY A 149 -18.28 1.68 -16.71
C GLY A 149 -17.73 1.45 -18.10
N LYS A 150 -16.80 2.29 -18.60
CA LYS A 150 -16.17 2.07 -19.90
C LYS A 150 -15.11 0.96 -19.87
N ASP A 151 -14.39 0.82 -18.77
CA ASP A 151 -13.23 -0.05 -18.64
C ASP A 151 -13.48 -1.20 -17.68
N GLY A 152 -14.21 -0.95 -16.58
CA GLY A 152 -14.37 -1.88 -15.49
C GLY A 152 -15.51 -2.88 -15.68
N LYS A 153 -15.31 -4.12 -15.24
CA LYS A 153 -16.34 -5.15 -15.14
C LYS A 153 -17.15 -5.01 -13.85
N TYR A 154 -16.49 -4.65 -12.76
CA TYR A 154 -17.07 -4.53 -11.42
C TYR A 154 -17.07 -3.07 -10.98
N VAL A 155 -18.20 -2.39 -11.11
CA VAL A 155 -18.32 -0.93 -10.99
C VAL A 155 -19.27 -0.45 -9.89
N THR A 156 -20.02 -1.38 -9.23
CA THR A 156 -21.03 -1.02 -8.23
C THR A 156 -20.46 -1.08 -6.82
N SER A 157 -21.07 -0.34 -5.88
CA SER A 157 -20.73 -0.37 -4.45
C SER A 157 -20.84 -1.77 -3.85
N ARG A 158 -21.80 -2.57 -4.31
CA ARG A 158 -21.95 -3.97 -3.90
C ARG A 158 -20.72 -4.79 -4.29
N HIS A 159 -20.24 -4.69 -5.53
CA HIS A 159 -19.04 -5.41 -5.97
C HIS A 159 -17.82 -5.03 -5.14
N ILE A 160 -17.63 -3.71 -4.89
CA ILE A 160 -16.52 -3.22 -4.08
C ILE A 160 -16.62 -3.77 -2.65
N LYS A 161 -17.81 -3.71 -2.04
CA LYS A 161 -18.04 -4.24 -0.69
C LYS A 161 -17.70 -5.73 -0.60
N GLU A 162 -18.29 -6.56 -1.48
CA GLU A 162 -18.06 -8.00 -1.50
C GLU A 162 -16.56 -8.35 -1.68
N ARG A 163 -15.83 -7.52 -2.43
CA ARG A 163 -14.38 -7.69 -2.59
C ARG A 163 -13.60 -7.31 -1.35
N LEU A 164 -13.97 -6.20 -0.71
CA LEU A 164 -13.38 -5.77 0.56
C LEU A 164 -13.66 -6.77 1.69
N ASP A 165 -14.88 -7.30 1.78
CA ASP A 165 -15.25 -8.31 2.77
C ASP A 165 -14.39 -9.58 2.60
N ARG A 166 -14.17 -10.04 1.36
CA ARG A 166 -13.24 -11.16 1.07
C ARG A 166 -11.78 -10.85 1.44
N GLU A 167 -11.37 -9.59 1.33
CA GLU A 167 -10.01 -9.20 1.74
C GLU A 167 -9.86 -9.25 3.26
N LEU A 168 -10.89 -8.80 4.01
CA LEU A 168 -10.90 -8.85 5.47
C LEU A 168 -10.77 -10.28 6.03
N GLU A 169 -11.22 -11.29 5.28
CA GLU A 169 -11.06 -12.69 5.69
C GLU A 169 -9.59 -13.15 5.71
N LYS A 170 -8.73 -12.51 4.90
CA LYS A 170 -7.33 -12.89 4.72
C LYS A 170 -6.34 -11.93 5.36
N ASN A 171 -6.74 -10.69 5.57
CA ASN A 171 -5.85 -9.59 5.95
C ASN A 171 -6.33 -8.90 7.23
N LEU A 172 -5.78 -9.33 8.36
CA LEU A 172 -6.13 -8.79 9.67
C LEU A 172 -5.66 -7.35 9.91
N ALA A 173 -4.68 -6.89 9.15
CA ALA A 173 -4.20 -5.52 9.25
C ALA A 173 -5.08 -4.53 8.48
N LEU A 174 -6.08 -5.04 7.77
CA LEU A 174 -7.06 -4.24 7.06
C LEU A 174 -8.31 -4.09 7.92
N ARG A 175 -8.88 -2.89 7.93
CA ARG A 175 -10.19 -2.61 8.53
C ARG A 175 -11.02 -1.82 7.54
N VAL A 176 -12.31 -2.11 7.45
CA VAL A 176 -13.24 -1.40 6.57
C VAL A 176 -14.44 -0.94 7.37
N THR A 177 -14.82 0.31 7.20
CA THR A 177 -16.05 0.87 7.77
C THR A 177 -16.84 1.59 6.67
N PRO A 178 -18.16 1.75 6.82
CA PRO A 178 -18.94 2.60 5.92
C PRO A 178 -18.34 4.00 5.83
N GLY A 179 -18.33 4.56 4.64
CA GLY A 179 -17.90 5.93 4.39
C GLY A 179 -19.01 6.95 4.58
N PRO A 180 -18.77 8.21 4.21
CA PRO A 180 -19.74 9.28 4.36
C PRO A 180 -20.97 9.15 3.44
N SER A 181 -20.91 8.35 2.39
CA SER A 181 -22.04 8.04 1.51
C SER A 181 -22.26 6.53 1.43
N ALA A 182 -23.46 6.12 1.00
CA ALA A 182 -23.83 4.71 0.86
C ALA A 182 -22.92 3.94 -0.11
N ASP A 183 -22.29 4.64 -1.06
CA ASP A 183 -21.42 4.08 -2.09
C ASP A 183 -19.93 4.26 -1.77
N SER A 184 -19.59 4.51 -0.51
CA SER A 184 -18.22 4.75 -0.08
C SER A 184 -17.84 3.92 1.15
N PHE A 185 -16.54 3.62 1.24
CA PHE A 185 -15.94 2.82 2.31
C PHE A 185 -14.67 3.48 2.80
N ASN A 186 -14.52 3.61 4.12
CA ASN A 186 -13.25 3.97 4.72
C ASN A 186 -12.43 2.69 4.90
N VAL A 187 -11.31 2.61 4.21
CA VAL A 187 -10.40 1.46 4.25
C VAL A 187 -9.16 1.86 5.03
N PHE A 188 -8.86 1.12 6.09
CA PHE A 188 -7.75 1.39 7.00
C PHE A 188 -6.66 0.35 6.79
N GLY A 189 -5.40 0.78 6.74
CA GLY A 189 -4.25 -0.07 6.53
C GLY A 189 -3.00 0.43 7.25
N ARG A 190 -1.93 -0.38 7.24
CA ARG A 190 -0.65 -0.05 7.89
C ARG A 190 0.12 1.07 7.22
N GLY A 191 -0.20 1.40 5.96
CA GLY A 191 0.48 2.44 5.19
C GLY A 191 -0.02 2.54 3.76
N VAL A 192 0.49 3.53 3.01
CA VAL A 192 0.09 3.78 1.62
C VAL A 192 0.37 2.56 0.73
N LEU A 193 1.53 1.91 0.87
CA LEU A 193 1.89 0.73 0.08
C LEU A 193 0.90 -0.43 0.29
N HIS A 194 0.48 -0.68 1.53
CA HIS A 194 -0.50 -1.73 1.84
C HIS A 194 -1.84 -1.49 1.12
N LEU A 195 -2.31 -0.24 1.13
CA LEU A 195 -3.55 0.15 0.44
C LEU A 195 -3.39 0.17 -1.09
N SER A 196 -2.23 0.58 -1.62
CA SER A 196 -1.97 0.58 -3.06
C SER A 196 -1.88 -0.82 -3.64
N VAL A 197 -1.33 -1.80 -2.91
CA VAL A 197 -1.36 -3.21 -3.32
C VAL A 197 -2.79 -3.74 -3.44
N LEU A 198 -3.65 -3.41 -2.47
CA LEU A 198 -5.08 -3.76 -2.54
C LEU A 198 -5.76 -3.15 -3.76
N ILE A 199 -5.57 -1.84 -4.00
CA ILE A 199 -6.15 -1.12 -5.14
C ILE A 199 -5.66 -1.72 -6.46
N GLU A 200 -4.36 -1.97 -6.59
CA GLU A 200 -3.77 -2.56 -7.80
C GLU A 200 -4.28 -3.98 -8.06
N THR A 201 -4.46 -4.77 -7.00
CA THR A 201 -5.04 -6.12 -7.11
C THR A 201 -6.49 -6.03 -7.60
N MET A 202 -7.30 -5.14 -7.02
CA MET A 202 -8.67 -4.90 -7.49
C MET A 202 -8.70 -4.43 -8.95
N ARG A 203 -7.80 -3.51 -9.33
CA ARG A 203 -7.67 -3.04 -10.70
C ARG A 203 -7.42 -4.19 -11.68
N ARG A 204 -6.49 -5.10 -11.36
CA ARG A 204 -6.18 -6.29 -12.18
C ARG A 204 -7.32 -7.31 -12.23
N GLU A 205 -8.12 -7.39 -11.18
CA GLU A 205 -9.32 -8.21 -11.14
C GLU A 205 -10.49 -7.64 -11.98
N GLY A 206 -10.35 -6.41 -12.52
CA GLY A 206 -11.34 -5.77 -13.37
C GLY A 206 -12.29 -4.82 -12.63
N TYR A 207 -11.94 -4.38 -11.42
CA TYR A 207 -12.70 -3.37 -10.69
C TYR A 207 -12.40 -1.96 -11.20
N GLU A 208 -13.42 -1.11 -11.15
CA GLU A 208 -13.33 0.31 -11.41
C GLU A 208 -13.83 1.05 -10.17
N LEU A 209 -12.99 1.93 -9.62
CA LEU A 209 -13.27 2.66 -8.38
C LEU A 209 -12.54 4.01 -8.37
N GLN A 210 -12.90 4.85 -7.41
CA GLN A 210 -12.16 6.07 -7.08
C GLN A 210 -11.62 5.96 -5.67
N VAL A 211 -10.44 6.53 -5.45
CA VAL A 211 -9.81 6.57 -4.14
C VAL A 211 -9.42 7.99 -3.78
N GLY A 212 -9.65 8.34 -2.52
CA GLY A 212 -9.28 9.64 -1.97
C GLY A 212 -7.84 9.68 -1.47
N GLN A 213 -7.40 10.86 -1.06
CA GLN A 213 -6.09 11.06 -0.47
C GLN A 213 -5.89 10.19 0.77
N PRO A 214 -4.72 9.53 0.92
CA PRO A 214 -4.34 8.84 2.16
C PRO A 214 -4.32 9.81 3.34
N ARG A 215 -4.94 9.41 4.46
CA ARG A 215 -4.98 10.19 5.69
C ARG A 215 -4.47 9.34 6.84
N VAL A 216 -3.66 9.93 7.72
CA VAL A 216 -3.25 9.28 8.95
C VAL A 216 -4.42 9.20 9.94
N ILE A 217 -4.43 8.14 10.73
CA ILE A 217 -5.41 7.97 11.79
C ILE A 217 -4.96 8.81 12.98
N VAL A 218 -5.81 9.73 13.39
CA VAL A 218 -5.59 10.56 14.56
C VAL A 218 -6.35 9.98 15.74
N LYS A 219 -5.70 9.85 16.88
CA LYS A 219 -6.28 9.38 18.14
C LYS A 219 -6.28 10.51 19.16
N GLU A 220 -7.21 10.48 20.08
CA GLU A 220 -7.18 11.33 21.28
C GLU A 220 -6.63 10.51 22.44
N ILE A 221 -5.46 10.90 22.95
CA ILE A 221 -4.77 10.24 24.06
C ILE A 221 -4.56 11.30 25.14
N ASP A 222 -5.05 11.06 26.35
CA ASP A 222 -5.01 11.99 27.48
C ASP A 222 -5.53 13.41 27.14
N GLY A 223 -6.62 13.48 26.35
CA GLY A 223 -7.23 14.74 25.92
C GLY A 223 -6.41 15.53 24.90
N LYS A 224 -5.37 14.93 24.32
CA LYS A 224 -4.55 15.54 23.27
C LYS A 224 -4.72 14.79 21.94
N LYS A 225 -4.78 15.58 20.86
CA LYS A 225 -4.76 15.04 19.50
C LYS A 225 -3.38 14.45 19.22
N CYS A 226 -3.29 13.13 18.97
CA CYS A 226 -2.06 12.42 18.67
C CYS A 226 -2.12 11.81 17.26
N GLU A 227 -0.96 11.77 16.63
CA GLU A 227 -0.76 11.19 15.31
C GLU A 227 0.32 10.10 15.33
N PRO A 228 0.32 9.12 14.42
CA PRO A 228 1.36 8.11 14.37
C PRO A 228 2.69 8.75 13.94
N VAL A 229 3.74 8.42 14.66
CA VAL A 229 5.13 8.83 14.41
C VAL A 229 5.95 7.58 14.09
N GLU A 230 6.80 7.70 13.09
CA GLU A 230 7.64 6.61 12.60
C GLU A 230 9.12 6.92 12.81
N GLU A 231 9.88 5.88 13.09
CA GLU A 231 11.34 5.91 13.01
C GLU A 231 11.73 5.77 11.55
N LEU A 232 12.30 6.81 10.98
CA LEU A 232 12.79 6.84 9.62
C LEU A 232 14.31 6.73 9.63
N THR A 233 14.84 5.73 8.92
CA THR A 233 16.28 5.58 8.67
C THR A 233 16.57 5.81 7.21
N VAL A 234 17.54 6.69 6.93
CA VAL A 234 17.99 7.00 5.58
C VAL A 234 19.49 6.80 5.48
N ASP A 235 19.91 5.89 4.59
CA ASP A 235 21.32 5.70 4.21
C ASP A 235 21.59 6.44 2.88
N CYS A 236 22.45 7.43 2.87
CA CYS A 236 22.75 8.23 1.68
C CYS A 236 24.25 8.58 1.58
N PRO A 237 24.73 9.02 0.40
CA PRO A 237 26.08 9.59 0.29
C PRO A 237 26.24 10.82 1.21
N GLU A 238 27.42 11.00 1.79
CA GLU A 238 27.70 12.12 2.70
C GLU A 238 27.42 13.47 2.05
N THR A 239 27.70 13.60 0.76
CA THR A 239 27.45 14.83 -0.02
C THR A 239 25.97 15.22 -0.10
N CYS A 240 25.06 14.29 0.06
CA CYS A 240 23.60 14.50 0.01
C CYS A 240 22.96 14.63 1.38
N SER A 241 23.70 14.42 2.48
CA SER A 241 23.18 14.38 3.85
C SER A 241 22.41 15.65 4.24
N GLY A 242 22.94 16.82 3.92
CA GLY A 242 22.29 18.11 4.18
C GLY A 242 20.93 18.25 3.50
N THR A 243 20.81 17.82 2.23
CA THR A 243 19.55 17.86 1.47
C THR A 243 18.53 16.89 2.06
N VAL A 244 18.97 15.68 2.47
CA VAL A 244 18.09 14.70 3.13
C VAL A 244 17.57 15.23 4.46
N ILE A 245 18.43 15.85 5.27
CA ILE A 245 18.03 16.48 6.55
C ILE A 245 17.01 17.60 6.30
N GLU A 246 17.24 18.45 5.32
CA GLU A 246 16.30 19.52 4.95
C GLU A 246 14.94 18.98 4.54
N LEU A 247 14.90 17.96 3.68
CA LEU A 247 13.67 17.32 3.22
C LEU A 247 12.87 16.70 4.37
N ALA A 248 13.54 15.96 5.27
CA ALA A 248 12.90 15.37 6.43
C ALA A 248 12.39 16.44 7.41
N THR A 249 13.16 17.50 7.68
CA THR A 249 12.79 18.58 8.59
C THR A 249 11.61 19.40 8.07
N LYS A 250 11.53 19.67 6.77
CA LYS A 250 10.35 20.30 6.14
C LYS A 250 9.07 19.49 6.35
N ARG A 251 9.21 18.17 6.50
CA ARG A 251 8.11 17.24 6.83
C ARG A 251 7.94 16.99 8.32
N LYS A 252 8.46 17.89 9.18
CA LYS A 252 8.42 17.79 10.64
C LYS A 252 9.18 16.60 11.22
N GLY A 253 10.15 16.06 10.47
CA GLY A 253 11.07 15.05 10.98
C GLY A 253 12.11 15.67 11.93
N THR A 254 12.36 15.01 13.05
CA THR A 254 13.37 15.40 14.04
C THR A 254 14.55 14.43 13.94
N LEU A 255 15.73 14.94 13.62
CA LEU A 255 16.95 14.12 13.57
C LEU A 255 17.29 13.60 14.97
N ARG A 256 17.46 12.29 15.12
CA ARG A 256 17.82 11.59 16.36
C ARG A 256 19.29 11.23 16.39
N ASN A 257 19.77 10.69 15.29
CA ASN A 257 21.12 10.18 15.21
C ASN A 257 21.69 10.35 13.79
N MET A 258 23.03 10.49 13.72
CA MET A 258 23.77 10.56 12.48
C MET A 258 25.07 9.76 12.65
N THR A 259 25.25 8.72 11.86
CA THR A 259 26.44 7.86 11.90
C THR A 259 27.09 7.85 10.52
N SER A 260 28.35 8.28 10.47
CA SER A 260 29.17 8.23 9.26
C SER A 260 29.84 6.87 9.12
N ASN A 261 29.81 6.28 7.93
CA ASN A 261 30.45 5.01 7.59
C ASN A 261 31.12 5.13 6.22
N GLY A 262 32.35 5.62 6.24
CA GLY A 262 33.11 5.90 5.01
C GLY A 262 32.53 7.06 4.22
N ASP A 263 32.10 6.82 3.00
CA ASP A 263 31.49 7.80 2.07
C ASP A 263 29.96 7.90 2.20
N ARG A 264 29.37 7.10 3.10
CA ARG A 264 27.92 7.07 3.36
C ARG A 264 27.60 7.50 4.80
N VAL A 265 26.42 8.05 4.94
CA VAL A 265 25.90 8.49 6.24
C VAL A 265 24.54 7.85 6.46
N ARG A 266 24.35 7.31 7.66
CA ARG A 266 23.06 6.86 8.18
C ARG A 266 22.44 7.96 9.03
N LEU A 267 21.24 8.37 8.67
CA LEU A 267 20.45 9.40 9.35
C LEU A 267 19.19 8.74 9.93
N GLU A 268 18.91 8.99 11.19
CA GLU A 268 17.75 8.45 11.91
C GLU A 268 16.86 9.60 12.39
N PHE A 269 15.58 9.54 12.05
CA PHE A 269 14.62 10.57 12.37
C PHE A 269 13.39 9.98 13.06
N ASP A 270 12.75 10.77 13.93
CA ASP A 270 11.34 10.60 14.26
C ASP A 270 10.53 11.54 13.36
N ILE A 271 9.58 11.00 12.62
CA ILE A 271 8.80 11.74 11.64
C ILE A 271 7.33 11.33 11.68
N PRO A 272 6.37 12.28 11.64
CA PRO A 272 4.95 11.90 11.51
C PRO A 272 4.71 11.06 10.25
N SER A 273 3.89 10.00 10.36
CA SER A 273 3.59 9.10 9.22
C SER A 273 3.08 9.86 7.98
N ARG A 274 2.32 10.97 8.17
CA ARG A 274 1.91 11.83 7.05
C ARG A 274 3.08 12.54 6.39
N GLY A 275 4.19 12.80 7.09
CA GLY A 275 5.41 13.39 6.53
C GLY A 275 6.17 12.45 5.59
N ILE A 276 5.96 11.13 5.70
CA ILE A 276 6.60 10.11 4.86
C ILE A 276 5.93 10.05 3.48
N ILE A 277 4.65 10.42 3.38
CA ILE A 277 3.90 10.38 2.10
C ILE A 277 4.63 11.24 1.07
N GLY A 278 5.08 10.63 -0.04
CA GLY A 278 5.84 11.29 -1.10
C GLY A 278 7.30 11.66 -0.76
N LEU A 279 7.77 11.42 0.46
CA LEU A 279 9.14 11.75 0.86
C LEU A 279 10.17 10.88 0.14
N ARG A 280 9.86 9.59 -0.07
CA ARG A 280 10.74 8.65 -0.75
C ARG A 280 11.10 9.11 -2.16
N SER A 281 10.11 9.50 -2.95
CA SER A 281 10.31 9.99 -4.32
C SER A 281 11.18 11.25 -4.35
N ASN A 282 10.96 12.15 -3.39
CA ASN A 282 11.76 13.38 -3.26
C ASN A 282 13.21 13.07 -2.85
N MET A 283 13.44 12.16 -1.92
CA MET A 283 14.77 11.74 -1.50
C MET A 283 15.53 11.05 -2.61
N LEU A 284 14.90 10.12 -3.34
CA LEU A 284 15.51 9.46 -4.49
C LEU A 284 15.91 10.47 -5.57
N THR A 285 15.06 11.46 -5.86
CA THR A 285 15.38 12.52 -6.83
C THR A 285 16.55 13.37 -6.35
N ALA A 286 16.56 13.76 -5.07
CA ALA A 286 17.62 14.61 -4.50
C ALA A 286 18.96 13.92 -4.36
N THR A 287 18.99 12.58 -4.31
CA THR A 287 20.20 11.78 -4.17
C THR A 287 20.54 11.00 -5.44
N ALA A 288 19.97 11.36 -6.59
CA ALA A 288 20.16 10.66 -7.88
C ALA A 288 19.88 9.14 -7.79
N GLY A 289 18.97 8.72 -6.91
CA GLY A 289 18.59 7.32 -6.72
C GLY A 289 19.40 6.56 -5.67
N GLU A 290 20.39 7.20 -5.03
CA GLU A 290 21.32 6.51 -4.13
C GLU A 290 20.84 6.39 -2.68
N ALA A 291 19.78 7.09 -2.27
CA ALA A 291 19.22 6.98 -0.92
C ALA A 291 18.49 5.65 -0.73
N ILE A 292 18.76 5.00 0.40
CA ILE A 292 18.01 3.86 0.89
C ILE A 292 17.19 4.34 2.08
N MET A 293 15.87 4.20 1.99
CA MET A 293 14.94 4.68 3.00
C MET A 293 14.13 3.54 3.58
N THR A 294 14.14 3.40 4.91
CA THR A 294 13.32 2.45 5.66
C THR A 294 12.61 3.18 6.79
N HIS A 295 11.41 2.74 7.13
CA HIS A 295 10.63 3.33 8.22
C HIS A 295 9.78 2.28 8.92
N ARG A 296 9.50 2.51 10.22
CA ARG A 296 8.63 1.67 11.02
C ARG A 296 7.84 2.52 12.02
N LEU A 297 6.63 2.09 12.34
CA LEU A 297 5.83 2.74 13.37
C LEU A 297 6.57 2.68 14.72
N LYS A 298 6.69 3.83 15.38
CA LYS A 298 7.24 3.97 16.72
C LYS A 298 6.13 4.00 17.76
N ASP A 299 5.30 5.06 17.73
CA ASP A 299 4.20 5.28 18.67
C ASP A 299 3.28 6.40 18.15
N PHE A 300 2.25 6.74 18.95
CA PHE A 300 1.41 7.90 18.73
C PHE A 300 1.91 9.06 19.59
N GLU A 301 2.29 10.17 18.95
CA GLU A 301 2.80 11.37 19.62
C GLU A 301 1.87 12.57 19.34
N PRO A 302 1.93 13.64 20.17
CA PRO A 302 1.11 14.83 19.96
C PRO A 302 1.28 15.44 18.56
N TRP A 303 0.17 15.92 17.99
CA TRP A 303 0.13 16.55 16.67
C TRP A 303 1.09 17.73 16.55
N VAL A 304 2.00 17.69 15.56
CA VAL A 304 3.07 18.69 15.37
C VAL A 304 2.73 19.84 14.41
N GLY A 305 1.46 20.04 14.09
CA GLY A 305 1.01 21.10 13.19
C GLY A 305 0.89 20.65 11.71
N GLU A 306 0.56 21.55 10.82
CA GLU A 306 0.36 21.23 9.39
C GLU A 306 1.68 20.96 8.66
N ILE A 307 1.61 20.09 7.65
CA ILE A 307 2.71 19.79 6.73
C ILE A 307 2.23 20.14 5.32
N GLU A 308 2.97 20.99 4.63
CA GLU A 308 2.71 21.30 3.22
C GLU A 308 3.19 20.12 2.36
N MET A 309 2.25 19.41 1.74
CA MET A 309 2.53 18.24 0.91
C MET A 309 2.83 18.64 -0.54
N ARG A 310 2.01 19.50 -1.10
CA ARG A 310 2.10 19.98 -2.48
C ARG A 310 1.80 21.47 -2.52
N THR A 311 2.71 22.26 -3.07
CA THR A 311 2.58 23.70 -3.21
C THR A 311 1.96 24.15 -4.53
N ASN A 312 2.02 23.28 -5.55
CA ASN A 312 1.56 23.58 -6.90
C ASN A 312 0.09 23.26 -7.09
N GLY A 313 -0.64 24.14 -7.78
CA GLY A 313 -2.02 23.93 -8.18
C GLY A 313 -2.15 22.87 -9.30
N SER A 314 -3.40 22.61 -9.69
CA SER A 314 -3.77 21.69 -10.77
C SER A 314 -4.11 22.42 -12.05
N ILE A 315 -3.75 21.84 -13.20
CA ILE A 315 -4.32 22.18 -14.51
C ILE A 315 -5.52 21.24 -14.70
N ILE A 316 -6.71 21.81 -14.85
CA ILE A 316 -7.98 21.09 -14.89
C ILE A 316 -8.60 21.23 -16.27
N SER A 317 -9.10 20.14 -16.85
CA SER A 317 -9.87 20.23 -18.10
C SER A 317 -11.22 20.92 -17.86
N GLY A 318 -11.52 21.91 -18.68
CA GLY A 318 -12.81 22.60 -18.66
C GLY A 318 -13.86 21.99 -19.60
N GLU A 319 -13.46 21.02 -20.42
CA GLU A 319 -14.33 20.44 -21.45
C GLU A 319 -14.09 18.91 -21.52
N THR A 320 -15.13 18.20 -21.96
CA THR A 320 -15.05 16.77 -22.28
C THR A 320 -14.78 16.58 -23.77
N GLY A 321 -13.78 15.79 -24.15
CA GLY A 321 -13.45 15.53 -25.55
C GLY A 321 -12.03 14.97 -25.72
N THR A 322 -11.52 15.07 -26.94
CA THR A 322 -10.17 14.63 -27.29
C THR A 322 -9.17 15.78 -27.11
N ALA A 323 -8.06 15.51 -26.46
CA ALA A 323 -6.97 16.47 -26.29
C ALA A 323 -6.18 16.65 -27.61
N PHE A 324 -6.02 17.87 -28.07
CA PHE A 324 -5.29 18.18 -29.30
C PHE A 324 -3.86 18.71 -29.01
N ALA A 325 -2.93 18.24 -29.83
CA ALA A 325 -1.52 18.65 -29.77
C ALA A 325 -1.35 20.18 -29.76
N TYR A 326 -2.09 20.88 -30.60
CA TYR A 326 -2.08 22.34 -30.70
C TYR A 326 -2.46 23.06 -29.39
N SER A 327 -3.46 22.53 -28.67
CA SER A 327 -3.88 23.13 -27.40
C SER A 327 -2.90 22.84 -26.28
N ILE A 328 -2.34 21.61 -26.24
CA ILE A 328 -1.32 21.24 -25.26
C ILE A 328 -0.06 22.11 -25.46
N ASP A 329 0.40 22.27 -26.68
CA ASP A 329 1.58 23.09 -27.03
C ASP A 329 1.43 24.53 -26.54
N LYS A 330 0.30 25.16 -26.78
CA LYS A 330 0.00 26.53 -26.31
C LYS A 330 -0.09 26.68 -24.79
N LEU A 331 -0.33 25.61 -24.09
CA LEU A 331 -0.57 25.62 -22.65
C LEU A 331 0.60 25.05 -21.84
N GLN A 332 1.64 24.49 -22.48
CA GLN A 332 2.76 23.85 -21.78
C GLN A 332 3.58 24.82 -20.92
N ASP A 333 3.57 26.12 -21.21
CA ASP A 333 4.18 27.14 -20.35
C ASP A 333 3.45 27.30 -18.99
N ARG A 334 2.21 26.82 -18.89
CA ARG A 334 1.44 26.87 -17.64
C ARG A 334 1.81 25.79 -16.65
N GLY A 335 2.44 24.71 -17.12
CA GLY A 335 2.88 23.61 -16.28
C GLY A 335 3.12 22.30 -17.03
N ARG A 336 3.33 21.24 -16.27
CA ARG A 336 3.63 19.91 -16.81
C ARG A 336 2.34 19.10 -16.97
N PHE A 337 2.06 18.62 -18.18
CA PHE A 337 0.88 17.82 -18.47
C PHE A 337 1.05 16.33 -18.09
N PHE A 338 -0.08 15.65 -17.82
CA PHE A 338 -0.19 14.22 -17.52
C PHE A 338 -0.86 13.44 -18.65
N ILE A 339 -1.28 14.14 -19.69
CA ILE A 339 -1.99 13.62 -20.86
C ILE A 339 -1.15 13.76 -22.12
N SER A 340 -1.39 12.88 -23.08
CA SER A 340 -0.83 12.93 -24.42
C SER A 340 -1.83 13.53 -25.42
N PRO A 341 -1.38 14.02 -26.59
CA PRO A 341 -2.28 14.27 -27.70
C PRO A 341 -3.12 13.03 -28.04
N MET A 342 -4.38 13.24 -28.38
CA MET A 342 -5.41 12.23 -28.66
C MET A 342 -6.00 11.51 -27.45
N ASP A 343 -5.52 11.76 -26.24
CA ASP A 343 -6.18 11.24 -25.03
C ASP A 343 -7.59 11.82 -24.87
N GLN A 344 -8.50 10.97 -24.39
CA GLN A 344 -9.83 11.39 -24.01
C GLN A 344 -9.80 12.01 -22.62
N VAL A 345 -10.34 13.19 -22.48
CA VAL A 345 -10.44 13.92 -21.21
C VAL A 345 -11.88 14.32 -20.94
N TYR A 346 -12.18 14.62 -19.68
CA TYR A 346 -13.49 15.11 -19.26
C TYR A 346 -13.38 16.34 -18.37
N GLU A 347 -14.45 17.12 -18.29
CA GLU A 347 -14.54 18.28 -17.42
C GLU A 347 -14.25 17.90 -15.96
N GLY A 348 -13.35 18.63 -15.31
CA GLY A 348 -12.93 18.38 -13.93
C GLY A 348 -11.80 17.33 -13.78
N GLN A 349 -11.32 16.74 -14.87
CA GLN A 349 -10.12 15.90 -14.85
C GLN A 349 -8.89 16.78 -14.63
N VAL A 350 -8.00 16.35 -13.72
CA VAL A 350 -6.68 16.97 -13.50
C VAL A 350 -5.72 16.44 -14.56
N ILE A 351 -5.36 17.31 -15.49
CA ILE A 351 -4.58 16.97 -16.68
C ILE A 351 -3.14 17.47 -16.64
N GLY A 352 -2.75 18.16 -15.55
CA GLY A 352 -1.40 18.64 -15.37
C GLY A 352 -1.16 19.30 -14.02
N ALA A 353 0.12 19.52 -13.70
CA ALA A 353 0.58 20.32 -12.56
C ALA A 353 0.78 21.78 -13.02
N HIS A 354 0.15 22.72 -12.35
CA HIS A 354 0.34 24.14 -12.60
C HIS A 354 1.68 24.62 -12.01
N THR A 355 2.31 25.59 -12.64
CA THR A 355 3.56 26.20 -12.11
C THR A 355 3.33 27.09 -10.89
N ARG A 356 2.08 27.54 -10.67
CA ARG A 356 1.68 28.37 -9.52
C ARG A 356 0.86 27.56 -8.52
N GLN A 357 0.61 28.14 -7.34
CA GLN A 357 -0.15 27.49 -6.27
C GLN A 357 -1.66 27.32 -6.57
N ASN A 358 -2.22 28.20 -7.40
CA ASN A 358 -3.66 28.17 -7.72
C ASN A 358 -3.97 27.19 -8.85
N ASP A 359 -5.15 26.60 -8.76
CA ASP A 359 -5.70 25.78 -9.83
C ASP A 359 -6.12 26.66 -11.03
N ILE A 360 -5.97 26.11 -12.23
CA ILE A 360 -6.47 26.72 -13.46
C ILE A 360 -7.32 25.74 -14.27
N THR A 361 -8.42 26.22 -14.83
CA THR A 361 -9.25 25.46 -15.77
C THR A 361 -8.88 25.88 -17.19
N VAL A 362 -8.55 24.90 -18.03
CA VAL A 362 -8.11 25.11 -19.42
C VAL A 362 -8.90 24.24 -20.39
N ASN A 363 -8.98 24.66 -21.64
CA ASN A 363 -9.59 23.85 -22.69
C ASN A 363 -8.50 23.25 -23.60
N VAL A 364 -8.31 21.94 -23.52
CA VAL A 364 -7.36 21.18 -24.36
C VAL A 364 -8.01 20.52 -25.57
N THR A 365 -9.32 20.65 -25.72
CA THR A 365 -10.09 20.02 -26.81
C THR A 365 -10.24 20.93 -28.06
N LYS A 366 -9.58 22.10 -28.09
CA LYS A 366 -9.61 23.01 -29.24
C LYS A 366 -8.62 22.57 -30.30
N ALA A 367 -9.12 22.20 -31.45
CA ALA A 367 -8.30 21.96 -32.65
C ALA A 367 -7.76 23.29 -33.24
N LYS A 368 -6.67 23.20 -34.00
CA LYS A 368 -6.18 24.33 -34.79
C LYS A 368 -7.26 24.71 -35.82
N GLN A 369 -7.78 25.93 -35.79
CA GLN A 369 -8.67 26.40 -36.83
C GLN A 369 -7.86 26.56 -38.13
N LEU A 370 -8.39 26.00 -39.21
CA LEU A 370 -7.80 26.20 -40.54
C LEU A 370 -8.05 27.65 -40.95
N THR A 371 -7.01 28.47 -40.97
CA THR A 371 -7.04 29.80 -41.56
C THR A 371 -6.63 29.68 -43.02
N ASN A 372 -7.39 30.34 -43.94
CA ASN A 372 -7.13 30.36 -45.39
C ASN A 372 -5.84 31.09 -45.80
N MET A 373 -5.04 31.58 -44.86
CA MET A 373 -3.72 32.14 -45.13
C MET A 373 -2.69 31.01 -45.17
N ARG A 374 -2.29 30.60 -46.36
CA ARG A 374 -1.09 29.84 -46.63
C ARG A 374 0.14 30.72 -46.33
N ALA A 375 0.63 30.72 -45.12
CA ALA A 375 2.02 31.09 -44.87
C ALA A 375 2.88 29.93 -45.39
N SER A 376 3.38 30.08 -46.61
CA SER A 376 4.35 29.18 -47.18
C SER A 376 5.63 29.32 -46.35
N GLY A 377 5.99 28.34 -45.52
CA GLY A 377 7.34 28.24 -45.08
C GLY A 377 7.69 27.78 -43.67
N SER A 378 6.78 27.63 -42.73
CA SER A 378 7.14 26.96 -41.48
C SER A 378 6.01 26.11 -40.96
N ASP A 379 6.05 24.83 -41.23
CA ASP A 379 5.46 23.87 -40.29
C ASP A 379 6.32 23.95 -39.02
N ASP A 380 5.96 24.86 -38.12
CA ASP A 380 6.50 24.87 -36.76
C ASP A 380 6.24 23.50 -36.19
N LYS A 381 7.32 22.68 -36.10
CA LYS A 381 7.27 21.37 -35.49
C LYS A 381 6.85 21.58 -34.05
N THR A 382 5.60 21.26 -33.75
CA THR A 382 5.04 21.31 -32.40
C THR A 382 5.90 20.41 -31.51
N SER A 383 6.71 21.01 -30.64
CA SER A 383 7.53 20.27 -29.68
C SER A 383 6.78 20.21 -28.35
N ILE A 384 6.11 19.09 -28.11
CA ILE A 384 5.39 18.86 -26.86
C ILE A 384 6.28 18.07 -25.93
N ALA A 385 6.43 18.57 -24.69
CA ALA A 385 7.15 17.86 -23.64
C ALA A 385 6.43 16.54 -23.31
N PRO A 386 7.15 15.44 -23.08
CA PRO A 386 6.53 14.17 -22.71
C PRO A 386 5.71 14.32 -21.42
N PRO A 387 4.50 13.71 -21.37
CA PRO A 387 3.66 13.79 -20.21
C PRO A 387 4.31 13.09 -19.00
N LYS A 388 3.99 13.54 -17.78
CA LYS A 388 4.31 12.79 -16.57
C LYS A 388 3.29 11.66 -16.43
N VAL A 389 3.77 10.43 -16.50
CA VAL A 389 2.97 9.23 -16.22
C VAL A 389 3.18 8.86 -14.76
N PHE A 390 2.09 8.71 -14.02
CA PHE A 390 2.13 8.32 -12.62
C PHE A 390 2.02 6.80 -12.45
N THR A 391 2.76 6.24 -11.53
CA THR A 391 2.40 4.97 -10.90
C THR A 391 1.22 5.19 -9.94
N LEU A 392 0.56 4.12 -9.49
CA LEU A 392 -0.54 4.27 -8.54
C LEU A 392 -0.08 4.94 -7.24
N GLU A 393 1.07 4.53 -6.71
CA GLU A 393 1.64 5.13 -5.49
C GLU A 393 1.91 6.63 -5.66
N GLU A 394 2.58 7.02 -6.75
CA GLU A 394 2.82 8.42 -7.06
C GLU A 394 1.53 9.24 -7.22
N ALA A 395 0.49 8.63 -7.81
CA ALA A 395 -0.81 9.29 -7.96
C ALA A 395 -1.46 9.53 -6.60
N LEU A 396 -1.44 8.53 -5.70
CA LEU A 396 -1.98 8.64 -4.34
C LEU A 396 -1.22 9.65 -3.49
N GLU A 397 0.10 9.75 -3.67
CA GLU A 397 0.95 10.73 -3.00
C GLU A 397 0.75 12.15 -3.54
N TYR A 398 0.37 12.27 -4.81
CA TYR A 398 0.25 13.54 -5.51
C TYR A 398 -1.07 14.27 -5.25
N ILE A 399 -2.19 13.55 -5.12
CA ILE A 399 -3.53 14.15 -4.99
C ILE A 399 -3.70 14.96 -3.71
N GLN A 400 -4.53 16.00 -3.81
CA GLN A 400 -4.95 16.83 -2.67
C GLN A 400 -6.29 16.35 -2.09
N ALA A 401 -6.71 16.97 -0.97
CA ALA A 401 -7.92 16.59 -0.24
C ALA A 401 -9.21 16.76 -1.06
N ASP A 402 -9.20 17.61 -2.10
CA ASP A 402 -10.29 17.87 -3.03
C ASP A 402 -10.17 17.09 -4.36
N GLU A 403 -9.26 16.11 -4.41
CA GLU A 403 -8.96 15.29 -5.58
C GLU A 403 -9.17 13.80 -5.31
N TYR A 404 -9.51 13.05 -6.35
CA TYR A 404 -9.55 11.59 -6.38
C TYR A 404 -8.62 11.03 -7.45
N VAL A 405 -8.14 9.82 -7.23
CA VAL A 405 -7.58 8.97 -8.28
C VAL A 405 -8.69 8.05 -8.77
N GLU A 406 -9.06 8.19 -10.03
CA GLU A 406 -9.90 7.24 -10.74
C GLU A 406 -9.04 6.07 -11.20
N VAL A 407 -9.34 4.88 -10.73
CA VAL A 407 -8.60 3.65 -11.03
C VAL A 407 -9.49 2.72 -11.83
N THR A 408 -9.05 2.40 -13.05
CA THR A 408 -9.72 1.44 -13.94
C THR A 408 -8.73 0.38 -14.42
N PRO A 409 -9.17 -0.76 -14.96
CA PRO A 409 -8.27 -1.77 -15.50
C PRO A 409 -7.24 -1.23 -16.50
N HIS A 410 -7.61 -0.23 -17.29
CA HIS A 410 -6.78 0.28 -18.40
C HIS A 410 -6.18 1.66 -18.16
N ALA A 411 -6.70 2.44 -17.21
CA ALA A 411 -6.25 3.81 -17.00
C ALA A 411 -6.27 4.23 -15.53
N MET A 412 -5.40 5.17 -15.19
CA MET A 412 -5.45 5.94 -13.95
C MET A 412 -5.57 7.42 -14.32
N ARG A 413 -6.55 8.10 -13.73
CA ARG A 413 -6.80 9.51 -13.99
C ARG A 413 -6.95 10.26 -12.68
N LEU A 414 -6.35 11.44 -12.59
CA LEU A 414 -6.57 12.34 -11.47
C LEU A 414 -7.77 13.22 -11.78
N ARG A 415 -8.59 13.52 -10.78
CA ARG A 415 -9.76 14.38 -10.99
C ARG A 415 -10.11 15.18 -9.74
N LYS A 416 -10.80 16.30 -9.92
CA LYS A 416 -11.43 17.00 -8.80
C LYS A 416 -12.67 16.24 -8.32
N ILE A 417 -12.96 16.31 -7.02
CA ILE A 417 -14.19 15.76 -6.42
C ILE A 417 -15.40 16.44 -7.07
N LEU A 418 -15.39 17.78 -7.13
CA LEU A 418 -16.39 18.59 -7.83
C LEU A 418 -15.93 18.83 -9.27
N LEU A 419 -16.59 18.20 -10.24
CA LEU A 419 -16.19 18.25 -11.63
C LEU A 419 -16.41 19.63 -12.26
N HIS A 420 -17.55 20.27 -11.97
CA HIS A 420 -17.89 21.56 -12.56
C HIS A 420 -17.15 22.72 -11.90
N GLU A 421 -16.60 23.61 -12.69
CA GLU A 421 -15.85 24.78 -12.20
C GLU A 421 -16.70 25.68 -11.30
N VAL A 422 -17.99 25.84 -11.62
CA VAL A 422 -18.92 26.66 -10.83
C VAL A 422 -19.06 26.12 -9.42
N ASP A 423 -19.15 24.78 -9.27
CA ASP A 423 -19.32 24.15 -7.95
C ASP A 423 -18.04 24.25 -7.14
N ARG A 424 -16.85 24.09 -7.75
CA ARG A 424 -15.56 24.34 -7.10
C ARG A 424 -15.44 25.77 -6.58
N LYS A 425 -15.81 26.77 -7.39
CA LYS A 425 -15.80 28.19 -6.98
C LYS A 425 -16.80 28.51 -5.87
N ARG A 426 -17.92 27.80 -5.78
CA ARG A 426 -18.88 27.95 -4.67
C ARG A 426 -18.36 27.33 -3.39
N ALA A 427 -17.72 26.18 -3.47
CA ALA A 427 -17.16 25.47 -2.32
C ALA A 427 -15.91 26.16 -1.72
N SER A 428 -15.22 27.01 -2.50
CA SER A 428 -14.06 27.78 -2.05
C SER A 428 -14.38 29.13 -1.42
N LYS A 429 -15.66 29.57 -1.45
CA LYS A 429 -16.19 30.76 -0.75
C LYS A 429 -16.68 30.41 0.65
#